data_a935f3ad181cc373e8c69804206a96f8
#
_entry.id   a935f3ad181cc373e8c69804206a96f8
#
_cell.length_a   1.000
_cell.length_b   1.000
_cell.length_c   1.000
_cell.angle_alpha   90.00
_cell.angle_beta   90.00
_cell.angle_gamma   90.00
#
_symmetry.space_group_name_H-M   'P 1'
#
loop_
_entity.id
_entity.type
_entity.pdbx_description
1 polymer ?
#
loop_
_entity_poly.entity_id
_entity_poly.type
_entity_poly.pdbx_seq_one_letter_code
_entity_poly.pdbx_strand_id
1 'polypeptide(L)'
;MSEHSSSLPELNLRVILIGVFLSVVMGAANVYLGLKAGMTVSASIPAAVIGMVMLRQIRALNKESGSGSILEANQIQTAASAGESLAAGIIFTMPALILIGVWQEFDMMLTTVIAFTGGLLGILFMIPMRLSLIHI
;
A
#
# COMPACT_ATOMS: atom_id res chain seq x y z
N MET A 1 -10.83 9.07 38.83
CA MET A 1 -10.37 8.08 37.85
C MET A 1 -9.87 8.87 36.65
N SER A 2 -8.58 9.13 36.60
CA SER A 2 -7.93 9.86 35.51
C SER A 2 -7.69 8.87 34.39
N GLU A 3 -8.46 8.99 33.31
CA GLU A 3 -8.16 8.30 32.05
C GLU A 3 -6.83 8.81 31.51
N HIS A 4 -5.79 8.04 31.69
CA HIS A 4 -4.59 8.15 30.88
C HIS A 4 -4.98 7.72 29.45
N SER A 5 -5.48 8.66 28.66
CA SER A 5 -5.46 8.51 27.22
C SER A 5 -4.00 8.55 26.78
N SER A 6 -3.35 7.38 26.81
CA SER A 6 -2.09 7.19 26.11
C SER A 6 -2.41 7.40 24.61
N SER A 7 -2.12 8.60 24.12
CA SER A 7 -2.10 8.91 22.70
C SER A 7 -1.03 8.03 22.08
N LEU A 8 -1.41 6.84 21.63
CA LEU A 8 -0.55 6.01 20.82
C LEU A 8 -0.23 6.84 19.57
N PRO A 9 1.04 7.08 19.22
CA PRO A 9 1.37 7.80 18.01
C PRO A 9 0.81 7.00 16.83
N GLU A 10 -0.28 7.50 16.25
CA GLU A 10 -0.99 6.83 15.15
C GLU A 10 -0.11 6.65 13.93
N LEU A 11 0.90 7.50 13.76
CA LEU A 11 1.85 7.44 12.66
C LEU A 11 3.28 7.34 13.22
N ASN A 12 3.86 6.17 13.10
CA ASN A 12 5.27 5.96 13.45
C ASN A 12 6.10 5.87 12.15
N LEU A 13 7.20 6.62 12.06
CA LEU A 13 8.09 6.61 10.91
C LEU A 13 8.56 5.19 10.54
N ARG A 14 8.77 4.32 11.53
CA ARG A 14 9.13 2.91 11.33
C ARG A 14 8.06 2.14 10.58
N VAL A 15 6.80 2.36 10.93
CA VAL A 15 5.63 1.72 10.29
C VAL A 15 5.50 2.17 8.84
N ILE A 16 5.71 3.47 8.60
CA ILE A 16 5.69 4.03 7.24
C ILE A 16 6.80 3.42 6.39
N LEU A 17 8.02 3.35 6.91
CA LEU A 17 9.16 2.78 6.17
C LEU A 17 8.95 1.30 5.84
N ILE A 18 8.45 0.50 6.78
CA ILE A 18 8.12 -0.91 6.55
C ILE A 18 6.99 -1.02 5.52
N GLY A 19 5.96 -0.19 5.64
CA GLY A 19 4.83 -0.17 4.71
C GLY A 19 5.26 0.16 3.28
N VAL A 20 6.10 1.18 3.09
CA VAL A 20 6.65 1.56 1.79
C VAL A 20 7.53 0.45 1.23
N PHE A 21 8.40 -0.15 2.04
CA PHE A 21 9.24 -1.27 1.62
C PHE A 21 8.39 -2.46 1.14
N LEU A 22 7.39 -2.86 1.93
CA LEU A 22 6.49 -3.95 1.55
C LEU A 22 5.63 -3.58 0.33
N SER A 23 5.23 -2.33 0.18
CA SER A 23 4.52 -1.83 -1.00
C SER A 23 5.33 -2.06 -2.28
N VAL A 24 6.62 -1.73 -2.26
CA VAL A 24 7.52 -1.95 -3.41
C VAL A 24 7.71 -3.44 -3.70
N VAL A 25 7.97 -4.23 -2.66
CA VAL A 25 8.20 -5.69 -2.81
C VAL A 25 6.95 -6.39 -3.33
N MET A 26 5.79 -6.12 -2.75
CA MET A 26 4.52 -6.74 -3.16
C MET A 26 4.05 -6.23 -4.52
N GLY A 27 4.27 -4.95 -4.82
CA GLY A 27 4.03 -4.38 -6.13
C GLY A 27 4.87 -5.06 -7.21
N ALA A 28 6.18 -5.21 -6.98
CA ALA A 28 7.07 -5.91 -7.91
C ALA A 28 6.69 -7.39 -8.11
N ALA A 29 6.32 -8.08 -7.04
CA ALA A 29 5.84 -9.46 -7.11
C ALA A 29 4.56 -9.56 -7.96
N ASN A 30 3.62 -8.64 -7.78
CA ASN A 30 2.39 -8.60 -8.58
C ASN A 30 2.64 -8.21 -10.03
N VAL A 31 3.60 -7.32 -10.32
CA VAL A 31 4.04 -7.06 -11.70
C VAL A 31 4.54 -8.35 -12.35
N TYR A 32 5.39 -9.09 -11.68
CA TYR A 32 5.93 -10.35 -12.21
C TYR A 32 4.82 -11.39 -12.45
N LEU A 33 3.92 -11.58 -11.48
CA LEU A 33 2.80 -12.52 -11.60
C LEU A 33 1.82 -12.07 -12.68
N GLY A 34 1.49 -10.80 -12.75
CA GLY A 34 0.57 -10.24 -13.74
C GLY A 34 1.07 -10.43 -15.16
N LEU A 35 2.36 -10.19 -15.41
CA LEU A 35 2.96 -10.40 -16.72
C LEU A 35 3.10 -11.87 -17.10
N LYS A 36 3.31 -12.76 -16.13
CA LYS A 36 3.55 -14.18 -16.39
C LYS A 36 2.28 -15.04 -16.38
N ALA A 37 1.38 -14.77 -15.46
CA ALA A 37 0.17 -15.57 -15.23
C ALA A 37 -1.13 -14.83 -15.64
N GLY A 38 -1.05 -13.54 -15.98
CA GLY A 38 -2.23 -12.74 -16.33
C GLY A 38 -3.16 -12.46 -15.15
N MET A 39 -2.70 -12.65 -13.92
CA MET A 39 -3.46 -12.42 -12.70
C MET A 39 -2.62 -11.73 -11.62
N THR A 40 -3.28 -11.03 -10.72
CA THR A 40 -2.67 -10.45 -9.52
C THR A 40 -3.21 -11.14 -8.28
N VAL A 41 -2.39 -11.19 -7.23
CA VAL A 41 -2.75 -11.81 -5.94
C VAL A 41 -2.81 -10.73 -4.88
N SER A 42 -3.85 -10.78 -4.03
CA SER A 42 -3.97 -9.80 -2.94
C SER A 42 -2.80 -9.90 -1.96
N ALA A 43 -2.08 -8.80 -1.80
CA ALA A 43 -0.96 -8.68 -0.88
C ALA A 43 -1.39 -8.38 0.55
N SER A 44 -2.67 -8.13 0.80
CA SER A 44 -3.16 -7.66 2.11
C SER A 44 -2.82 -8.61 3.25
N ILE A 45 -3.10 -9.91 3.09
CA ILE A 45 -2.84 -10.91 4.14
C ILE A 45 -1.34 -11.15 4.35
N PRO A 46 -0.54 -11.44 3.29
CA PRO A 46 0.91 -11.58 3.44
C PRO A 46 1.58 -10.34 4.04
N ALA A 47 1.18 -9.15 3.61
CA ALA A 47 1.73 -7.91 4.11
C ALA A 47 1.44 -7.68 5.59
N ALA A 48 0.23 -8.02 6.08
CA ALA A 48 -0.10 -7.91 7.49
C ALA A 48 0.76 -8.85 8.34
N VAL A 49 0.94 -10.10 7.90
CA VAL A 49 1.73 -11.10 8.64
C VAL A 49 3.21 -10.71 8.66
N ILE A 50 3.79 -10.39 7.49
CA ILE A 50 5.20 -10.00 7.37
C ILE A 50 5.45 -8.71 8.16
N GLY A 51 4.55 -7.73 8.04
CA GLY A 51 4.63 -6.47 8.78
C GLY A 51 4.66 -6.66 10.29
N MET A 52 3.78 -7.53 10.81
CA MET A 52 3.77 -7.87 12.24
C MET A 52 5.07 -8.53 12.70
N VAL A 53 5.59 -9.46 11.92
CA VAL A 53 6.85 -10.15 12.24
C VAL A 53 8.00 -9.14 12.23
N MET A 54 8.09 -8.28 11.22
CA MET A 54 9.13 -7.25 11.13
C MET A 54 9.06 -6.27 12.32
N LEU A 55 7.86 -5.81 12.68
CA LEU A 55 7.68 -4.93 13.84
C LEU A 55 8.13 -5.61 15.14
N ARG A 56 7.78 -6.87 15.35
CA ARG A 56 8.22 -7.64 16.53
C ARG A 56 9.73 -7.76 16.61
N GLN A 57 10.39 -8.06 15.49
CA GLN A 57 11.85 -8.17 15.45
C GLN A 57 12.55 -6.84 15.74
N ILE A 58 12.08 -5.74 15.14
CA ILE A 58 12.66 -4.41 15.35
C ILE A 58 12.49 -3.98 16.81
N ARG A 59 11.35 -4.23 17.43
CA ARG A 59 11.11 -3.93 18.84
C ARG A 59 11.95 -4.79 19.77
N ALA A 60 12.10 -6.07 19.45
CA ALA A 60 12.97 -6.98 20.22
C ALA A 60 14.44 -6.50 20.21
N LEU A 61 14.93 -6.01 19.06
CA LEU A 61 16.28 -5.44 18.94
C LEU A 61 16.43 -4.14 19.75
N ASN A 62 15.39 -3.32 19.81
CA ASN A 62 15.41 -2.04 20.53
C ASN A 62 15.01 -2.16 22.01
N LYS A 63 14.79 -3.38 22.53
CA LYS A 63 14.32 -3.62 23.91
C LYS A 63 13.05 -2.85 24.29
N GLU A 64 12.22 -2.51 23.31
CA GLU A 64 10.94 -1.87 23.55
C GLU A 64 9.92 -2.92 24.00
N SER A 65 9.36 -2.74 25.20
CA SER A 65 8.32 -3.62 25.73
C SER A 65 7.00 -3.36 25.01
N GLY A 66 6.57 -4.29 24.17
CA GLY A 66 5.25 -4.26 23.53
C GLY A 66 5.20 -5.11 22.26
N SER A 67 4.12 -5.86 22.10
CA SER A 67 3.77 -6.46 20.82
C SER A 67 3.30 -5.34 19.87
N GLY A 68 3.64 -5.41 18.58
CA GLY A 68 3.16 -4.45 17.59
C GLY A 68 1.64 -4.26 17.69
N SER A 69 1.21 -3.02 17.63
CA SER A 69 -0.22 -2.70 17.69
C SER A 69 -0.93 -3.22 16.44
N ILE A 70 -2.17 -3.65 16.57
CA ILE A 70 -3.04 -3.99 15.43
C ILE A 70 -3.16 -2.80 14.47
N LEU A 71 -3.15 -1.57 14.99
CA LEU A 71 -3.18 -0.35 14.19
C LEU A 71 -1.94 -0.22 13.30
N GLU A 72 -0.75 -0.50 13.83
CA GLU A 72 0.49 -0.45 13.05
C GLU A 72 0.50 -1.53 11.94
N ALA A 73 0.03 -2.73 12.25
CA ALA A 73 -0.09 -3.80 11.27
C ALA A 73 -1.09 -3.42 10.15
N ASN A 74 -2.20 -2.77 10.50
CA ASN A 74 -3.19 -2.30 9.54
C ASN A 74 -2.63 -1.19 8.62
N GLN A 75 -1.82 -0.27 9.17
CA GLN A 75 -1.15 0.75 8.36
C GLN A 75 -0.17 0.15 7.37
N ILE A 76 0.63 -0.83 7.78
CA ILE A 76 1.56 -1.54 6.90
C ILE A 76 0.79 -2.28 5.79
N GLN A 77 -0.26 -3.00 6.16
CA GLN A 77 -1.14 -3.68 5.21
C GLN A 77 -1.74 -2.72 4.18
N THR A 78 -2.25 -1.58 4.63
CA THR A 78 -2.84 -0.56 3.75
C THR A 78 -1.81 0.00 2.78
N ALA A 79 -0.60 0.33 3.26
CA ALA A 79 0.48 0.81 2.41
C ALA A 79 0.92 -0.23 1.37
N ALA A 80 1.04 -1.49 1.77
CA ALA A 80 1.40 -2.58 0.86
C ALA A 80 0.33 -2.83 -0.19
N SER A 81 -0.95 -2.79 0.19
CA SER A 81 -2.08 -2.93 -0.73
C SER A 81 -2.18 -1.78 -1.74
N ALA A 82 -1.76 -0.57 -1.37
CA ALA A 82 -1.71 0.56 -2.30
C ALA A 82 -0.72 0.30 -3.44
N GLY A 83 0.48 -0.23 -3.13
CA GLY A 83 1.47 -0.59 -4.16
C GLY A 83 1.00 -1.71 -5.08
N GLU A 84 0.34 -2.73 -4.51
CA GLU A 84 -0.29 -3.80 -5.28
C GLU A 84 -1.34 -3.27 -6.26
N SER A 85 -2.27 -2.44 -5.78
CA SER A 85 -3.35 -1.87 -6.59
C SER A 85 -2.82 -1.01 -7.74
N LEU A 86 -1.78 -0.22 -7.47
CA LEU A 86 -1.11 0.57 -8.49
C LEU A 86 -0.47 -0.32 -9.56
N ALA A 87 0.26 -1.35 -9.14
CA ALA A 87 0.88 -2.31 -10.05
C ALA A 87 -0.14 -3.04 -10.91
N ALA A 88 -1.24 -3.51 -10.32
CA ALA A 88 -2.34 -4.17 -11.03
C ALA A 88 -2.98 -3.24 -12.07
N GLY A 89 -3.25 -1.99 -11.70
CA GLY A 89 -3.80 -0.99 -12.61
C GLY A 89 -2.92 -0.79 -13.85
N ILE A 90 -1.63 -0.60 -13.66
CA ILE A 90 -0.68 -0.37 -14.76
C ILE A 90 -0.57 -1.60 -15.66
N ILE A 91 -0.43 -2.80 -15.09
CA ILE A 91 -0.22 -4.05 -15.85
C ILE A 91 -1.37 -4.37 -16.78
N PHE A 92 -2.61 -4.13 -16.36
CA PHE A 92 -3.77 -4.44 -17.19
C PHE A 92 -4.12 -3.30 -18.14
N THR A 93 -3.94 -2.06 -17.72
CA THR A 93 -4.34 -0.91 -18.53
C THR A 93 -3.35 -0.62 -19.66
N MET A 94 -2.04 -0.69 -19.41
CA MET A 94 -1.04 -0.32 -20.41
C MET A 94 -1.01 -1.25 -21.62
N PRO A 95 -0.99 -2.59 -21.47
CA PRO A 95 -1.09 -3.49 -22.61
C PRO A 95 -2.38 -3.33 -23.39
N ALA A 96 -3.49 -3.05 -22.72
CA ALA A 96 -4.77 -2.81 -23.38
C ALA A 96 -4.71 -1.58 -24.30
N LEU A 97 -4.09 -0.48 -23.87
CA LEU A 97 -3.91 0.73 -24.69
C LEU A 97 -3.04 0.48 -25.92
N ILE A 98 -2.03 -0.36 -25.80
CA ILE A 98 -1.17 -0.76 -26.93
C ILE A 98 -1.97 -1.64 -27.91
N LEU A 99 -2.75 -2.59 -27.42
CA LEU A 99 -3.55 -3.49 -28.24
C LEU A 99 -4.64 -2.76 -29.03
N ILE A 100 -5.23 -1.71 -28.45
CA ILE A 100 -6.24 -0.87 -29.12
C ILE A 100 -5.58 0.09 -30.13
N GLY A 101 -4.23 0.21 -30.13
CA GLY A 101 -3.49 1.06 -31.06
C GLY A 101 -3.47 2.55 -30.69
N VAL A 102 -3.90 2.88 -29.47
CA VAL A 102 -3.82 4.26 -28.96
C VAL A 102 -2.38 4.65 -28.63
N TRP A 103 -1.60 3.67 -28.14
CA TRP A 103 -0.17 3.83 -27.87
C TRP A 103 0.65 2.89 -28.75
N GLN A 104 1.71 3.46 -29.35
CA GLN A 104 2.63 2.68 -30.19
C GLN A 104 3.79 2.09 -29.41
N GLU A 105 4.18 2.76 -28.31
CA GLU A 105 5.29 2.35 -27.47
C GLU A 105 4.99 2.60 -25.98
N PHE A 106 5.68 1.88 -25.12
CA PHE A 106 5.58 2.04 -23.69
C PHE A 106 6.44 3.23 -23.22
N ASP A 107 5.82 4.35 -22.91
CA ASP A 107 6.48 5.52 -22.35
C ASP A 107 6.44 5.47 -20.82
N MET A 108 7.61 5.26 -20.20
CA MET A 108 7.76 5.17 -18.77
C MET A 108 7.45 6.48 -18.05
N MET A 109 7.78 7.62 -18.67
CA MET A 109 7.55 8.93 -18.08
C MET A 109 6.06 9.26 -18.02
N LEU A 110 5.36 9.02 -19.13
CA LEU A 110 3.92 9.25 -19.22
C LEU A 110 3.15 8.31 -18.29
N THR A 111 3.55 7.04 -18.22
CA THR A 111 2.97 6.05 -17.28
C THR A 111 3.12 6.50 -15.83
N THR A 112 4.28 7.02 -15.46
CA THR A 112 4.54 7.52 -14.10
C THR A 112 3.66 8.72 -13.75
N VAL A 113 3.50 9.66 -14.68
CA VAL A 113 2.64 10.84 -14.51
C VAL A 113 1.18 10.41 -14.34
N ILE A 114 0.71 9.46 -15.16
CA ILE A 114 -0.67 8.93 -15.06
C ILE A 114 -0.87 8.23 -13.70
N ALA A 115 0.08 7.40 -13.27
CA ALA A 115 0.02 6.72 -11.98
C ALA A 115 -0.03 7.72 -10.82
N PHE A 116 0.78 8.77 -10.86
CA PHE A 116 0.82 9.82 -9.84
C PHE A 116 -0.48 10.63 -9.80
N THR A 117 -1.02 11.02 -10.95
CA THR A 117 -2.30 11.73 -11.02
C THR A 117 -3.46 10.86 -10.55
N GLY A 118 -3.46 9.56 -10.87
CA GLY A 118 -4.43 8.60 -10.36
C GLY A 118 -4.38 8.47 -8.82
N GLY A 119 -3.17 8.43 -8.24
CA GLY A 119 -2.99 8.43 -6.80
C GLY A 119 -3.52 9.71 -6.13
N LEU A 120 -3.26 10.88 -6.70
CA LEU A 120 -3.80 12.16 -6.21
C LEU A 120 -5.33 12.20 -6.28
N LEU A 121 -5.91 11.75 -7.38
CA LEU A 121 -7.37 11.64 -7.52
C LEU A 121 -7.96 10.72 -6.47
N GLY A 122 -7.33 9.57 -6.20
CA GLY A 122 -7.76 8.64 -5.15
C GLY A 122 -7.81 9.29 -3.77
N ILE A 123 -6.80 10.09 -3.41
CA ILE A 123 -6.78 10.85 -2.16
C ILE A 123 -7.93 11.87 -2.12
N LEU A 124 -8.12 12.63 -3.20
CA LEU A 124 -9.18 13.64 -3.29
C LEU A 124 -10.57 13.03 -3.16
N PHE A 125 -10.82 11.86 -3.73
CA PHE A 125 -12.09 11.15 -3.57
C PHE A 125 -12.27 10.58 -2.16
N MET A 126 -11.19 10.15 -1.50
CA MET A 126 -11.26 9.56 -0.16
C MET A 126 -11.67 10.57 0.91
N ILE A 127 -11.28 11.84 0.77
CA ILE A 127 -11.59 12.89 1.75
C ILE A 127 -13.11 13.07 1.96
N PRO A 128 -13.94 13.34 0.92
CA PRO A 128 -15.37 13.50 1.09
C PRO A 128 -16.07 12.20 1.51
N MET A 129 -15.61 11.04 1.03
CA MET A 129 -16.17 9.75 1.45
C MET A 129 -15.96 9.49 2.94
N ARG A 130 -14.78 9.82 3.48
CA ARG A 130 -14.52 9.70 4.91
C ARG A 130 -15.42 10.57 5.75
N LEU A 131 -15.65 11.81 5.34
CA LEU A 131 -16.57 12.73 6.03
C LEU A 131 -18.00 12.21 6.02
N SER A 132 -18.46 11.65 4.90
CA SER A 132 -19.78 11.05 4.79
C SER A 132 -19.96 9.84 5.69
N LEU A 133 -18.94 8.99 5.84
CA LEU A 133 -19.00 7.80 6.71
C LEU A 133 -18.99 8.13 8.20
N ILE A 134 -18.43 9.28 8.61
CA ILE A 134 -18.43 9.72 10.02
C ILE A 134 -19.81 10.26 10.43
N HIS A 135 -20.61 10.73 9.48
CA HIS A 135 -21.93 11.30 9.72
C HIS A 135 -23.09 10.29 9.63
N ILE A 136 -22.83 9.02 9.35
CA ILE A 136 -23.82 7.94 9.41
C ILE A 136 -23.73 7.23 10.75
#